data_2b6dfc03ef013bbc49ae9a0555a8f825
#
_entry.id   2b6dfc03ef013bbc49ae9a0555a8f825
#
_cell.length_a   1.000
_cell.length_b   1.000
_cell.length_c   1.000
_cell.angle_alpha   90.00
_cell.angle_beta   90.00
_cell.angle_gamma   90.00
#
_symmetry.space_group_name_H-M   'P 1'
#
loop_
_entity.id
_entity.type
_entity.pdbx_description
1 polymer ?
#
loop_
_entity_poly.entity_id
_entity_poly.type
_entity_poly.pdbx_seq_one_letter_code
_entity_poly.pdbx_strand_id
1 'polypeptide(L)'
;MSIPGSWSRAAAGAGLLGPGGEVAATVFSEMSALALRTGAVNLGQGFPDEDGPREILDAARDAIASGLNQYPPGPGFPVLREAIAAHRLRFSGIALDPDGEVLVTTGATEALAAALLGLLEPGDEVVTFTPHYDAYGALIALAGGVHRTVLLRGPSFAVDHDELTAAVSDRTRVILVNDPHNPTGAVLPAVTRELIVRLAERHDAVILTDEVYEHLRFDTPHVPLASLPGAFERTLSVSSAGKTFSTTGWKIGWVTGPRELITAVLAVKQFLTYVSGSPFQGAVALGLGLPDAFFTGAAQTLAAKKDLLSTGLAAAGFGVAPSSGGYFVVADAAPLGYDDGVELCRALPDLAGVVAVPVSAFCRPEDAAPYRSLVRFAFCKRFEVLETAVAGLARMAR
;
A
#
# COMPACT_ATOMS: atom_id res chain seq x y z
N MET A 1 -32.15 8.69 12.13
CA MET A 1 -31.44 8.94 13.40
C MET A 1 -30.02 9.29 13.05
N SER A 2 -29.51 10.47 13.41
CA SER A 2 -28.10 10.81 13.22
C SER A 2 -27.30 10.17 14.35
N ILE A 3 -26.37 9.29 14.03
CA ILE A 3 -25.47 8.67 15.01
C ILE A 3 -24.23 9.57 15.13
N PRO A 4 -24.01 10.25 16.26
CA PRO A 4 -22.81 11.07 16.45
C PRO A 4 -21.57 10.17 16.64
N GLY A 5 -20.39 10.67 16.25
CA GLY A 5 -19.14 9.94 16.50
C GLY A 5 -18.06 10.18 15.44
N SER A 6 -16.87 9.67 15.72
CA SER A 6 -15.70 9.82 14.85
C SER A 6 -15.77 9.01 13.54
N TRP A 7 -16.72 8.08 13.42
CA TRP A 7 -16.95 7.30 12.19
C TRP A 7 -17.20 8.20 10.97
N SER A 8 -17.93 9.31 11.17
CA SER A 8 -18.23 10.26 10.10
C SER A 8 -16.99 11.00 9.60
N ARG A 9 -16.03 11.31 10.51
CA ARG A 9 -14.73 11.87 10.10
C ARG A 9 -13.93 10.86 9.27
N ALA A 10 -13.88 9.59 9.70
CA ALA A 10 -13.20 8.55 8.95
C ALA A 10 -13.81 8.36 7.56
N ALA A 11 -15.15 8.30 7.48
CA ALA A 11 -15.87 8.19 6.20
C ALA A 11 -15.63 9.42 5.28
N ALA A 12 -15.63 10.61 5.85
CA ALA A 12 -15.31 11.84 5.11
C ALA A 12 -13.85 11.86 4.62
N GLY A 13 -12.91 11.46 5.49
CA GLY A 13 -11.48 11.35 5.13
C GLY A 13 -11.20 10.33 4.02
N ALA A 14 -12.03 9.28 3.91
CA ALA A 14 -12.00 8.32 2.82
C ALA A 14 -12.77 8.76 1.56
N GLY A 15 -13.42 9.94 1.58
CA GLY A 15 -14.29 10.37 0.48
C GLY A 15 -15.59 9.57 0.34
N LEU A 16 -16.02 8.87 1.40
CA LEU A 16 -17.18 7.97 1.38
C LEU A 16 -18.44 8.59 1.99
N LEU A 17 -18.37 9.80 2.54
CA LEU A 17 -19.52 10.45 3.15
C LEU A 17 -20.31 11.25 2.11
N GLY A 18 -21.52 10.81 1.81
CA GLY A 18 -22.43 11.50 0.89
C GLY A 18 -23.06 12.76 1.49
N PRO A 19 -23.69 13.62 0.64
CA PRO A 19 -24.28 14.89 1.08
C PRO A 19 -25.37 14.75 2.15
N GLY A 20 -26.06 13.62 2.19
CA GLY A 20 -27.10 13.29 3.17
C GLY A 20 -26.57 12.64 4.45
N GLY A 21 -25.24 12.46 4.57
CA GLY A 21 -24.61 11.79 5.69
C GLY A 21 -24.62 10.25 5.62
N GLU A 22 -25.01 9.69 4.47
CA GLU A 22 -24.90 8.27 4.17
C GLU A 22 -23.45 7.88 3.83
N VAL A 23 -23.06 6.66 4.19
CA VAL A 23 -21.75 6.11 3.81
C VAL A 23 -21.91 5.33 2.51
N ALA A 24 -21.22 5.78 1.48
CA ALA A 24 -21.18 5.09 0.19
C ALA A 24 -20.34 3.80 0.27
N ALA A 25 -20.63 2.85 -0.61
CA ALA A 25 -19.74 1.71 -0.83
C ALA A 25 -18.41 2.21 -1.42
N THR A 26 -17.31 1.55 -1.04
CA THR A 26 -16.02 1.85 -1.67
C THR A 26 -16.04 1.46 -3.15
N VAL A 27 -15.27 2.17 -3.98
CA VAL A 27 -15.09 1.81 -5.39
C VAL A 27 -14.62 0.36 -5.55
N PHE A 28 -13.82 -0.15 -4.61
CA PHE A 28 -13.37 -1.54 -4.60
C PHE A 28 -14.53 -2.53 -4.44
N SER A 29 -15.49 -2.21 -3.55
CA SER A 29 -16.70 -3.03 -3.37
C SER A 29 -17.59 -2.98 -4.62
N GLU A 30 -17.77 -1.79 -5.22
CA GLU A 30 -18.54 -1.61 -6.45
C GLU A 30 -17.94 -2.43 -7.59
N MET A 31 -16.63 -2.29 -7.82
CA MET A 31 -15.92 -2.99 -8.90
C MET A 31 -15.88 -4.50 -8.70
N SER A 32 -15.71 -4.97 -7.45
CA SER A 32 -15.76 -6.40 -7.15
C SER A 32 -17.15 -7.00 -7.40
N ALA A 33 -18.20 -6.29 -6.99
CA ALA A 33 -19.58 -6.70 -7.27
C ALA A 33 -19.86 -6.70 -8.78
N LEU A 34 -19.30 -5.73 -9.52
CA LEU A 34 -19.41 -5.67 -10.97
C LEU A 34 -18.74 -6.88 -11.64
N ALA A 35 -17.51 -7.23 -11.22
CA ALA A 35 -16.82 -8.40 -11.73
C ALA A 35 -17.60 -9.71 -11.51
N LEU A 36 -18.17 -9.88 -10.31
CA LEU A 36 -18.99 -11.06 -9.97
C LEU A 36 -20.27 -11.14 -10.84
N ARG A 37 -20.95 -10.03 -11.08
CA ARG A 37 -22.17 -10.00 -11.89
C ARG A 37 -21.92 -10.27 -13.35
N THR A 38 -20.80 -9.81 -13.90
CA THR A 38 -20.50 -9.86 -15.34
C THR A 38 -19.63 -11.06 -15.72
N GLY A 39 -19.00 -11.73 -14.73
CA GLY A 39 -17.98 -12.75 -15.00
C GLY A 39 -16.68 -12.19 -15.58
N ALA A 40 -16.48 -10.87 -15.54
CA ALA A 40 -15.30 -10.20 -16.07
C ALA A 40 -14.05 -10.47 -15.21
N VAL A 41 -12.89 -10.46 -15.85
CA VAL A 41 -11.59 -10.59 -15.18
C VAL A 41 -11.36 -9.39 -14.27
N ASN A 42 -11.19 -9.64 -12.97
CA ASN A 42 -11.02 -8.57 -11.98
C ASN A 42 -9.54 -8.15 -11.85
N LEU A 43 -9.16 -7.10 -12.58
CA LEU A 43 -7.87 -6.41 -12.45
C LEU A 43 -7.96 -5.15 -11.56
N GLY A 44 -9.10 -4.91 -10.91
CA GLY A 44 -9.26 -3.79 -9.95
C GLY A 44 -8.65 -4.09 -8.58
N GLN A 45 -8.65 -5.36 -8.16
CA GLN A 45 -8.19 -5.78 -6.83
C GLN A 45 -6.72 -6.14 -6.80
N GLY A 46 -5.98 -5.49 -5.88
CA GLY A 46 -4.55 -5.65 -5.68
C GLY A 46 -4.17 -6.80 -4.73
N PHE A 47 -4.73 -7.99 -4.95
CA PHE A 47 -4.29 -9.21 -4.29
C PHE A 47 -4.06 -10.32 -5.32
N PRO A 48 -3.02 -11.15 -5.12
CA PRO A 48 -2.73 -12.29 -5.99
C PRO A 48 -3.89 -13.30 -6.01
N ASP A 49 -4.00 -14.04 -7.13
CA ASP A 49 -4.86 -15.22 -7.28
C ASP A 49 -4.02 -16.53 -7.30
N GLU A 50 -2.77 -16.40 -6.83
CA GLU A 50 -1.84 -17.50 -6.58
C GLU A 50 -1.61 -17.61 -5.07
N ASP A 51 -1.44 -18.84 -4.59
CA ASP A 51 -1.11 -19.10 -3.20
C ASP A 51 0.35 -18.69 -2.89
N GLY A 52 0.63 -18.48 -1.60
CA GLY A 52 1.98 -18.27 -1.10
C GLY A 52 2.87 -19.51 -1.22
N PRO A 53 4.18 -19.38 -0.88
CA PRO A 53 5.11 -20.50 -0.89
C PRO A 53 4.63 -21.67 -0.03
N ARG A 54 4.75 -22.88 -0.56
CA ARG A 54 4.22 -24.09 0.08
C ARG A 54 4.80 -24.29 1.49
N GLU A 55 6.08 -23.97 1.65
CA GLU A 55 6.78 -24.10 2.92
C GLU A 55 6.14 -23.30 4.04
N ILE A 56 5.68 -22.05 3.76
CA ILE A 56 5.02 -21.22 4.77
C ILE A 56 3.57 -21.64 4.99
N LEU A 57 2.88 -22.11 3.94
CA LEU A 57 1.51 -22.64 4.07
C LEU A 57 1.50 -23.91 4.93
N ASP A 58 2.44 -24.82 4.69
CA ASP A 58 2.58 -26.05 5.46
C ASP A 58 2.97 -25.74 6.93
N ALA A 59 3.91 -24.81 7.16
CA ALA A 59 4.27 -24.39 8.49
C ALA A 59 3.10 -23.79 9.28
N ALA A 60 2.24 -22.99 8.62
CA ALA A 60 1.04 -22.43 9.25
C ALA A 60 0.01 -23.53 9.58
N ARG A 61 -0.21 -24.50 8.69
CA ARG A 61 -1.08 -25.64 8.92
C ARG A 61 -0.60 -26.47 10.11
N ASP A 62 0.71 -26.74 10.18
CA ASP A 62 1.30 -27.53 11.26
C ASP A 62 1.23 -26.78 12.61
N ALA A 63 1.40 -25.45 12.61
CA ALA A 63 1.21 -24.61 13.78
C ALA A 63 -0.23 -24.71 14.33
N ILE A 64 -1.25 -24.65 13.46
CA ILE A 64 -2.65 -24.84 13.86
C ILE A 64 -2.85 -26.24 14.44
N ALA A 65 -2.35 -27.27 13.78
CA ALA A 65 -2.52 -28.66 14.20
C ALA A 65 -1.79 -28.99 15.50
N SER A 66 -0.63 -28.35 15.76
CA SER A 66 0.14 -28.53 17.00
C SER A 66 -0.41 -27.74 18.19
N GLY A 67 -1.48 -26.95 18.02
CA GLY A 67 -2.13 -26.23 19.09
C GLY A 67 -1.62 -24.81 19.34
N LEU A 68 -0.84 -24.21 18.42
CA LEU A 68 -0.39 -22.82 18.51
C LEU A 68 -1.54 -21.85 18.18
N ASN A 69 -2.64 -21.92 18.96
CA ASN A 69 -3.91 -21.22 18.70
C ASN A 69 -4.26 -20.19 19.79
N GLN A 70 -3.37 -19.97 20.77
CA GLN A 70 -3.59 -18.99 21.83
C GLN A 70 -2.91 -17.66 21.50
N TYR A 71 -3.18 -16.65 22.31
CA TYR A 71 -2.62 -15.31 22.12
C TYR A 71 -1.08 -15.32 22.10
N PRO A 72 -0.46 -14.69 21.10
CA PRO A 72 0.98 -14.38 21.15
C PRO A 72 1.26 -13.25 22.15
N PRO A 73 2.53 -12.98 22.49
CA PRO A 73 2.90 -11.77 23.22
C PRO A 73 2.48 -10.49 22.49
N GLY A 74 2.19 -9.42 23.23
CA GLY A 74 1.73 -8.12 22.68
C GLY A 74 2.57 -7.59 21.50
N PRO A 75 3.93 -7.59 21.57
CA PRO A 75 4.78 -7.19 20.45
C PRO A 75 4.88 -8.22 19.31
N GLY A 76 4.32 -9.41 19.46
CA GLY A 76 4.51 -10.55 18.56
C GLY A 76 5.50 -11.59 19.11
N PHE A 77 5.50 -12.80 18.53
CA PHE A 77 6.44 -13.84 18.93
C PHE A 77 7.89 -13.40 18.68
N PRO A 78 8.84 -13.72 19.63
CA PRO A 78 10.26 -13.41 19.45
C PRO A 78 10.81 -13.93 18.13
N VAL A 79 10.49 -15.16 17.73
CA VAL A 79 10.96 -15.76 16.47
C VAL A 79 10.61 -14.91 15.24
N LEU A 80 9.45 -14.25 15.22
CA LEU A 80 9.08 -13.36 14.11
C LEU A 80 9.81 -12.02 14.21
N ARG A 81 9.92 -11.43 15.40
CA ARG A 81 10.63 -10.15 15.59
C ARG A 81 12.11 -10.26 15.24
N GLU A 82 12.74 -11.37 15.66
CA GLU A 82 14.13 -11.71 15.30
C GLU A 82 14.29 -11.91 13.78
N ALA A 83 13.35 -12.62 13.14
CA ALA A 83 13.35 -12.82 11.70
C ALA A 83 13.19 -11.50 10.93
N ILE A 84 12.32 -10.59 11.40
CA ILE A 84 12.16 -9.24 10.82
C ILE A 84 13.46 -8.44 10.96
N ALA A 85 14.10 -8.44 12.15
CA ALA A 85 15.35 -7.72 12.36
C ALA A 85 16.47 -8.27 11.46
N ALA A 86 16.62 -9.60 11.37
CA ALA A 86 17.59 -10.24 10.49
C ALA A 86 17.32 -9.92 9.00
N HIS A 87 16.05 -9.89 8.61
CA HIS A 87 15.62 -9.55 7.25
C HIS A 87 15.93 -8.09 6.88
N ARG A 88 15.67 -7.15 7.80
CA ARG A 88 16.03 -5.73 7.61
C ARG A 88 17.54 -5.53 7.51
N LEU A 89 18.32 -6.21 8.34
CA LEU A 89 19.78 -6.19 8.23
C LEU A 89 20.25 -6.72 6.86
N ARG A 90 19.69 -7.87 6.42
CA ARG A 90 20.07 -8.54 5.17
C ARG A 90 19.79 -7.69 3.93
N PHE A 91 18.61 -7.07 3.82
CA PHE A 91 18.17 -6.40 2.60
C PHE A 91 18.38 -4.89 2.59
N SER A 92 18.53 -4.27 3.76
CA SER A 92 18.64 -2.80 3.87
C SER A 92 19.82 -2.32 4.73
N GLY A 93 20.58 -3.21 5.33
CA GLY A 93 21.70 -2.85 6.20
C GLY A 93 21.29 -2.22 7.53
N ILE A 94 20.00 -2.19 7.86
CA ILE A 94 19.48 -1.61 9.10
C ILE A 94 19.52 -2.67 10.19
N ALA A 95 20.38 -2.46 11.21
CA ALA A 95 20.43 -3.28 12.41
C ALA A 95 19.34 -2.82 13.38
N LEU A 96 18.51 -3.75 13.85
CA LEU A 96 17.40 -3.50 14.78
C LEU A 96 17.54 -4.36 16.03
N ASP A 97 17.16 -3.80 17.18
CA ASP A 97 16.87 -4.56 18.39
C ASP A 97 15.45 -5.16 18.29
N PRO A 98 15.31 -6.51 18.16
CA PRO A 98 14.01 -7.13 18.03
C PRO A 98 13.08 -6.91 19.24
N ASP A 99 13.64 -6.60 20.42
CA ASP A 99 12.85 -6.41 21.65
C ASP A 99 12.31 -4.99 21.85
N GLY A 100 12.74 -4.03 21.06
CA GLY A 100 12.29 -2.64 21.23
C GLY A 100 12.03 -1.88 19.96
N GLU A 101 12.53 -2.36 18.81
CA GLU A 101 12.48 -1.65 17.54
C GLU A 101 11.66 -2.41 16.48
N VAL A 102 10.99 -3.50 16.87
CA VAL A 102 10.13 -4.32 16.03
C VAL A 102 8.80 -4.60 16.72
N LEU A 103 7.69 -4.29 16.05
CA LEU A 103 6.34 -4.55 16.53
C LEU A 103 5.51 -5.25 15.44
N VAL A 104 5.01 -6.44 15.75
CA VAL A 104 4.09 -7.20 14.87
C VAL A 104 2.67 -6.64 14.98
N THR A 105 2.00 -6.50 13.85
CA THR A 105 0.66 -5.92 13.74
C THR A 105 -0.28 -6.79 12.90
N THR A 106 -1.58 -6.52 12.99
CA THR A 106 -2.62 -7.15 12.15
C THR A 106 -2.61 -6.54 10.75
N GLY A 107 -1.54 -6.84 10.02
CA GLY A 107 -1.22 -6.25 8.72
C GLY A 107 -0.76 -4.79 8.83
N ALA A 108 -0.33 -4.24 7.70
CA ALA A 108 0.15 -2.86 7.59
C ALA A 108 -0.92 -1.82 7.98
N THR A 109 -2.20 -2.09 7.71
CA THR A 109 -3.29 -1.16 8.03
C THR A 109 -3.38 -0.87 9.53
N GLU A 110 -3.19 -1.89 10.40
CA GLU A 110 -3.14 -1.66 11.84
C GLU A 110 -1.89 -0.88 12.25
N ALA A 111 -0.73 -1.16 11.65
CA ALA A 111 0.50 -0.42 11.92
C ALA A 111 0.32 1.08 11.63
N LEU A 112 -0.25 1.41 10.46
CA LEU A 112 -0.56 2.78 10.06
C LEU A 112 -1.59 3.43 10.99
N ALA A 113 -2.65 2.71 11.34
CA ALA A 113 -3.69 3.21 12.24
C ALA A 113 -3.11 3.51 13.64
N ALA A 114 -2.35 2.57 14.20
CA ALA A 114 -1.78 2.73 15.53
C ALA A 114 -0.71 3.85 15.56
N ALA A 115 0.09 3.99 14.49
CA ALA A 115 1.06 5.07 14.36
C ALA A 115 0.37 6.44 14.31
N LEU A 116 -0.63 6.62 13.43
CA LEU A 116 -1.33 7.90 13.29
C LEU A 116 -2.13 8.25 14.54
N LEU A 117 -2.84 7.28 15.14
CA LEU A 117 -3.58 7.50 16.39
C LEU A 117 -2.67 7.76 17.59
N GLY A 118 -1.44 7.22 17.58
CA GLY A 118 -0.47 7.38 18.68
C GLY A 118 0.39 8.63 18.58
N LEU A 119 0.54 9.21 17.38
CA LEU A 119 1.48 10.30 17.13
C LEU A 119 0.78 11.65 16.90
N LEU A 120 -0.50 11.65 16.50
CA LEU A 120 -1.20 12.88 16.15
C LEU A 120 -2.02 13.42 17.30
N GLU A 121 -1.93 14.72 17.51
CA GLU A 121 -2.88 15.51 18.27
C GLU A 121 -3.89 16.19 17.29
N PRO A 122 -5.10 16.56 17.77
CA PRO A 122 -6.06 17.23 16.91
C PRO A 122 -5.50 18.52 16.29
N GLY A 123 -5.51 18.59 14.97
CA GLY A 123 -5.00 19.74 14.20
C GLY A 123 -3.57 19.59 13.69
N ASP A 124 -2.85 18.53 14.09
CA ASP A 124 -1.55 18.19 13.50
C ASP A 124 -1.70 17.88 11.99
N GLU A 125 -0.72 18.29 11.20
CA GLU A 125 -0.71 18.05 9.77
C GLU A 125 0.01 16.74 9.42
N VAL A 126 -0.59 15.99 8.47
CA VAL A 126 0.04 14.84 7.83
C VAL A 126 0.17 15.12 6.35
N VAL A 127 1.41 15.11 5.84
CA VAL A 127 1.70 15.27 4.42
C VAL A 127 1.75 13.92 3.75
N THR A 128 1.01 13.74 2.64
CA THR A 128 1.04 12.54 1.79
C THR A 128 1.15 12.93 0.32
N PHE A 129 1.44 11.95 -0.53
CA PHE A 129 1.36 12.10 -1.98
C PHE A 129 -0.01 11.67 -2.50
N THR A 130 -0.54 12.37 -3.50
CA THR A 130 -1.82 12.03 -4.16
C THR A 130 -1.55 11.66 -5.63
N PRO A 131 -2.17 10.59 -6.18
CA PRO A 131 -3.16 9.69 -5.54
C PRO A 131 -2.54 8.87 -4.41
N HIS A 132 -3.35 8.39 -3.44
CA HIS A 132 -2.86 7.67 -2.27
C HIS A 132 -3.75 6.48 -1.91
N TYR A 133 -3.23 5.54 -1.13
CA TYR A 133 -4.04 4.45 -0.59
C TYR A 133 -5.18 5.01 0.26
N ASP A 134 -6.41 4.56 0.01
CA ASP A 134 -7.65 5.11 0.56
C ASP A 134 -7.70 5.16 2.10
N ALA A 135 -7.04 4.20 2.76
CA ALA A 135 -6.99 4.19 4.22
C ALA A 135 -6.26 5.41 4.83
N TYR A 136 -5.34 6.06 4.11
CA TYR A 136 -4.58 7.18 4.69
C TYR A 136 -5.48 8.33 5.10
N GLY A 137 -6.34 8.81 4.18
CA GLY A 137 -7.27 9.89 4.47
C GLY A 137 -8.23 9.57 5.61
N ALA A 138 -8.76 8.32 5.64
CA ALA A 138 -9.61 7.83 6.70
C ALA A 138 -8.91 7.85 8.08
N LEU A 139 -7.69 7.31 8.14
CA LEU A 139 -6.93 7.18 9.39
C LEU A 139 -6.46 8.54 9.93
N ILE A 140 -6.00 9.45 9.04
CA ILE A 140 -5.63 10.82 9.41
C ILE A 140 -6.82 11.54 10.01
N ALA A 141 -7.98 11.49 9.35
CA ALA A 141 -9.20 12.12 9.83
C ALA A 141 -9.73 11.50 11.13
N LEU A 142 -9.61 10.16 11.27
CA LEU A 142 -9.97 9.45 12.50
C LEU A 142 -9.12 9.91 13.68
N ALA A 143 -7.82 10.11 13.46
CA ALA A 143 -6.89 10.63 14.45
C ALA A 143 -7.08 12.13 14.76
N GLY A 144 -7.91 12.84 14.01
CA GLY A 144 -8.13 14.28 14.16
C GLY A 144 -7.09 15.15 13.44
N GLY A 145 -6.25 14.55 12.62
CA GLY A 145 -5.23 15.23 11.84
C GLY A 145 -5.77 15.96 10.61
N VAL A 146 -4.98 16.89 10.10
CA VAL A 146 -5.23 17.64 8.87
C VAL A 146 -4.43 17.02 7.74
N HIS A 147 -5.12 16.51 6.73
CA HIS A 147 -4.49 15.87 5.58
C HIS A 147 -4.00 16.92 4.57
N ARG A 148 -2.70 16.98 4.33
CA ARG A 148 -2.03 17.78 3.29
C ARG A 148 -1.55 16.85 2.18
N THR A 149 -1.85 17.18 0.93
CA THR A 149 -1.49 16.36 -0.23
C THR A 149 -0.52 17.10 -1.15
N VAL A 150 0.42 16.36 -1.73
CA VAL A 150 1.33 16.79 -2.79
C VAL A 150 1.01 15.98 -4.05
N LEU A 151 0.79 16.66 -5.17
CA LEU A 151 0.34 15.99 -6.40
C LEU A 151 1.50 15.25 -7.09
N LEU A 152 1.33 13.97 -7.36
CA LEU A 152 2.21 13.21 -8.24
C LEU A 152 1.83 13.45 -9.69
N ARG A 153 2.73 14.04 -10.47
CA ARG A 153 2.43 14.49 -11.83
C ARG A 153 2.81 13.46 -12.89
N GLY A 154 1.83 13.14 -13.73
CA GLY A 154 2.03 12.18 -14.83
C GLY A 154 2.99 12.69 -15.93
N PRO A 155 3.47 11.78 -16.82
CA PRO A 155 3.18 10.34 -16.81
C PRO A 155 4.01 9.54 -15.80
N SER A 156 5.14 10.08 -15.29
CA SER A 156 6.06 9.39 -14.39
C SER A 156 5.65 9.45 -12.92
N PHE A 157 4.59 10.19 -12.59
CA PHE A 157 4.18 10.46 -11.21
C PHE A 157 5.28 11.05 -10.35
N ALA A 158 6.01 12.01 -10.93
CA ALA A 158 7.09 12.71 -10.26
C ALA A 158 6.56 13.64 -9.15
N VAL A 159 7.36 13.77 -8.09
CA VAL A 159 7.11 14.73 -7.00
C VAL A 159 7.67 16.10 -7.41
N ASP A 160 6.87 17.13 -7.33
CA ASP A 160 7.33 18.51 -7.38
C ASP A 160 7.97 18.88 -6.04
N HIS A 161 9.25 19.21 -6.04
CA HIS A 161 10.01 19.48 -4.81
C HIS A 161 9.64 20.81 -4.15
N ASP A 162 9.21 21.81 -4.93
CA ASP A 162 8.76 23.09 -4.39
C ASP A 162 7.38 22.91 -3.73
N GLU A 163 6.48 22.15 -4.37
CA GLU A 163 5.18 21.79 -3.80
C GLU A 163 5.34 20.97 -2.51
N LEU A 164 6.23 19.97 -2.49
CA LEU A 164 6.54 19.20 -1.29
C LEU A 164 7.09 20.08 -0.18
N THR A 165 8.02 20.99 -0.50
CA THR A 165 8.61 21.90 0.48
C THR A 165 7.57 22.87 1.05
N ALA A 166 6.64 23.36 0.23
CA ALA A 166 5.57 24.25 0.66
C ALA A 166 4.48 23.54 1.49
N ALA A 167 4.30 22.22 1.28
CA ALA A 167 3.32 21.44 2.01
C ALA A 167 3.74 21.09 3.45
N VAL A 168 5.06 21.09 3.73
CA VAL A 168 5.60 20.77 5.07
C VAL A 168 5.75 22.05 5.88
N SER A 169 5.22 22.07 7.09
CA SER A 169 5.24 23.21 8.01
C SER A 169 5.58 22.78 9.44
N ASP A 170 5.73 23.75 10.35
CA ASP A 170 5.98 23.46 11.78
C ASP A 170 4.78 22.75 12.47
N ARG A 171 3.64 22.62 11.78
CA ARG A 171 2.48 21.81 12.22
C ARG A 171 2.52 20.40 11.65
N THR A 172 3.43 20.11 10.73
CA THR A 172 3.56 18.77 10.15
C THR A 172 4.15 17.81 11.19
N ARG A 173 3.32 16.92 11.70
CA ARG A 173 3.75 15.90 12.65
C ARG A 173 4.25 14.65 11.92
N VAL A 174 3.64 14.30 10.77
CA VAL A 174 3.99 13.08 10.01
C VAL A 174 4.11 13.41 8.52
N ILE A 175 5.18 12.92 7.89
CA ILE A 175 5.28 12.78 6.43
C ILE A 175 5.07 11.29 6.12
N LEU A 176 3.90 10.93 5.54
CA LEU A 176 3.53 9.56 5.22
C LEU A 176 3.85 9.27 3.76
N VAL A 177 4.69 8.29 3.53
CA VAL A 177 5.24 7.91 2.22
C VAL A 177 4.92 6.45 1.93
N ASN A 178 4.46 6.14 0.73
CA ASN A 178 4.36 4.76 0.23
C ASN A 178 5.36 4.55 -0.92
N ASP A 179 6.32 3.67 -0.72
CA ASP A 179 7.38 3.38 -1.71
C ASP A 179 7.77 1.89 -1.69
N PRO A 180 7.57 1.16 -2.79
CA PRO A 180 6.91 1.49 -4.06
C PRO A 180 5.45 1.91 -3.91
N HIS A 181 4.99 2.80 -4.80
CA HIS A 181 3.76 3.57 -4.61
C HIS A 181 2.50 2.85 -5.15
N ASN A 182 1.47 2.74 -4.32
CA ASN A 182 0.11 2.39 -4.73
C ASN A 182 -0.73 3.68 -4.80
N PRO A 183 -1.34 4.04 -5.95
CA PRO A 183 -1.69 3.16 -7.08
C PRO A 183 -0.74 3.20 -8.29
N THR A 184 0.31 4.01 -8.31
CA THR A 184 1.00 4.38 -9.55
C THR A 184 2.12 3.42 -9.97
N GLY A 185 2.64 2.61 -9.05
CA GLY A 185 3.84 1.80 -9.29
C GLY A 185 5.13 2.62 -9.39
N ALA A 186 5.06 3.92 -9.14
CA ALA A 186 6.23 4.78 -9.09
C ALA A 186 7.12 4.44 -7.88
N VAL A 187 8.38 4.83 -7.99
CA VAL A 187 9.38 4.69 -6.93
C VAL A 187 10.06 6.04 -6.75
N LEU A 188 10.26 6.43 -5.49
CA LEU A 188 10.87 7.71 -5.18
C LEU A 188 12.33 7.77 -5.62
N PRO A 189 12.73 8.81 -6.37
CA PRO A 189 14.14 9.10 -6.67
C PRO A 189 14.93 9.41 -5.39
N ALA A 190 16.25 9.18 -5.42
CA ALA A 190 17.13 9.46 -4.29
C ALA A 190 17.01 10.90 -3.78
N VAL A 191 17.00 11.86 -4.71
CA VAL A 191 16.90 13.31 -4.40
C VAL A 191 15.59 13.65 -3.66
N THR A 192 14.49 12.97 -3.97
CA THR A 192 13.21 13.17 -3.28
C THR A 192 13.24 12.55 -1.88
N ARG A 193 13.81 11.36 -1.73
CA ARG A 193 13.99 10.72 -0.40
C ARG A 193 14.85 11.59 0.52
N GLU A 194 15.97 12.11 0.00
CA GLU A 194 16.83 13.05 0.75
C GLU A 194 16.10 14.34 1.13
N LEU A 195 15.25 14.87 0.24
CA LEU A 195 14.44 16.07 0.54
C LEU A 195 13.45 15.78 1.68
N ILE A 196 12.77 14.64 1.65
CA ILE A 196 11.84 14.22 2.71
C ILE A 196 12.57 14.17 4.07
N VAL A 197 13.76 13.56 4.12
CA VAL A 197 14.56 13.48 5.37
C VAL A 197 14.92 14.88 5.87
N ARG A 198 15.43 15.75 5.00
CA ARG A 198 15.76 17.15 5.38
C ARG A 198 14.56 17.95 5.87
N LEU A 199 13.40 17.76 5.24
CA LEU A 199 12.17 18.45 5.67
C LEU A 199 11.69 17.91 7.02
N ALA A 200 11.72 16.59 7.21
CA ALA A 200 11.38 15.96 8.48
C ALA A 200 12.32 16.41 9.63
N GLU A 201 13.62 16.52 9.35
CA GLU A 201 14.58 17.09 10.29
C GLU A 201 14.28 18.55 10.64
N ARG A 202 14.07 19.39 9.63
CA ARG A 202 13.84 20.83 9.80
C ARG A 202 12.61 21.13 10.65
N HIS A 203 11.53 20.36 10.49
CA HIS A 203 10.22 20.60 11.09
C HIS A 203 9.90 19.64 12.24
N ASP A 204 10.89 18.86 12.69
CA ASP A 204 10.76 17.82 13.74
C ASP A 204 9.58 16.86 13.49
N ALA A 205 9.40 16.47 12.23
CA ALA A 205 8.37 15.54 11.82
C ALA A 205 8.85 14.09 11.85
N VAL A 206 7.92 13.16 12.08
CA VAL A 206 8.13 11.71 11.92
C VAL A 206 7.92 11.33 10.46
N ILE A 207 8.76 10.46 9.93
CA ILE A 207 8.57 9.83 8.64
C ILE A 207 7.85 8.49 8.88
N LEU A 208 6.68 8.29 8.30
CA LEU A 208 5.96 7.02 8.32
C LEU A 208 6.00 6.42 6.92
N THR A 209 6.75 5.33 6.72
CA THR A 209 6.87 4.71 5.41
C THR A 209 6.02 3.45 5.31
N ASP A 210 5.18 3.37 4.28
CA ASP A 210 4.48 2.16 3.89
C ASP A 210 5.30 1.46 2.79
N GLU A 211 6.08 0.46 3.20
CA GLU A 211 7.04 -0.28 2.37
C GLU A 211 6.54 -1.69 2.02
N VAL A 212 5.22 -1.92 2.02
CA VAL A 212 4.64 -3.27 1.79
C VAL A 212 5.04 -3.92 0.47
N TYR A 213 5.54 -3.14 -0.49
CA TYR A 213 6.06 -3.60 -1.79
C TYR A 213 7.60 -3.62 -1.86
N GLU A 214 8.31 -3.58 -0.75
CA GLU A 214 9.77 -3.48 -0.69
C GLU A 214 10.52 -4.54 -1.54
N HIS A 215 9.98 -5.76 -1.65
CA HIS A 215 10.52 -6.82 -2.50
C HIS A 215 9.99 -6.85 -3.93
N LEU A 216 9.08 -5.96 -4.28
CA LEU A 216 8.38 -5.93 -5.55
C LEU A 216 8.85 -4.73 -6.39
N ARG A 217 10.17 -4.58 -6.50
CA ARG A 217 10.86 -3.63 -7.38
C ARG A 217 11.48 -4.36 -8.55
N PHE A 218 11.40 -3.75 -9.75
CA PHE A 218 11.75 -4.44 -10.99
C PHE A 218 13.15 -4.11 -11.51
N ASP A 219 13.60 -2.86 -11.35
CA ASP A 219 14.84 -2.38 -11.95
C ASP A 219 16.03 -2.33 -10.98
N THR A 220 15.77 -1.96 -9.73
CA THR A 220 16.80 -1.77 -8.69
C THR A 220 16.27 -2.22 -7.33
N PRO A 221 17.13 -2.65 -6.39
CA PRO A 221 16.71 -2.95 -5.02
C PRO A 221 16.00 -1.76 -4.36
N HIS A 222 15.08 -2.06 -3.44
CA HIS A 222 14.44 -1.04 -2.61
C HIS A 222 15.48 -0.37 -1.69
N VAL A 223 15.35 0.94 -1.51
CA VAL A 223 16.19 1.71 -0.57
C VAL A 223 15.23 2.37 0.44
N PRO A 224 15.08 1.80 1.66
CA PRO A 224 14.22 2.37 2.69
C PRO A 224 14.67 3.77 3.09
N LEU A 225 13.71 4.66 3.39
CA LEU A 225 14.04 5.99 3.90
C LEU A 225 14.84 5.91 5.21
N ALA A 226 14.52 4.96 6.09
CA ALA A 226 15.23 4.74 7.35
C ALA A 226 16.72 4.40 7.18
N SER A 227 17.19 3.99 5.99
CA SER A 227 18.59 3.71 5.72
C SER A 227 19.42 4.95 5.37
N LEU A 228 18.77 6.09 5.14
CA LEU A 228 19.47 7.35 4.85
C LEU A 228 20.07 7.95 6.12
N PRO A 229 21.21 8.66 6.00
CA PRO A 229 21.83 9.30 7.16
C PRO A 229 20.85 10.22 7.92
N GLY A 230 20.75 10.07 9.25
CA GLY A 230 19.88 10.87 10.12
C GLY A 230 18.38 10.54 10.03
N ALA A 231 17.99 9.55 9.23
CA ALA A 231 16.58 9.24 9.03
C ALA A 231 16.02 8.23 10.04
N PHE A 232 16.83 7.26 10.51
CA PHE A 232 16.35 6.17 11.36
C PHE A 232 15.66 6.69 12.62
N GLU A 233 16.23 7.67 13.29
CA GLU A 233 15.80 8.20 14.58
C GLU A 233 14.41 8.83 14.56
N ARG A 234 13.85 9.06 13.36
CA ARG A 234 12.53 9.65 13.13
C ARG A 234 11.66 8.88 12.17
N THR A 235 12.04 7.64 11.79
CA THR A 235 11.31 6.86 10.79
C THR A 235 10.66 5.62 11.41
N LEU A 236 9.34 5.46 11.14
CA LEU A 236 8.61 4.22 11.30
C LEU A 236 8.43 3.58 9.93
N SER A 237 8.98 2.38 9.73
CA SER A 237 8.83 1.62 8.49
C SER A 237 7.82 0.50 8.67
N VAL A 238 6.75 0.52 7.86
CA VAL A 238 5.66 -0.46 7.86
C VAL A 238 5.82 -1.43 6.71
N SER A 239 5.69 -2.73 6.96
CA SER A 239 5.68 -3.76 5.93
C SER A 239 4.65 -4.87 6.21
N SER A 240 4.52 -5.83 5.29
CA SER A 240 3.48 -6.86 5.35
C SER A 240 3.88 -8.15 4.66
N ALA A 241 3.74 -9.28 5.36
CA ALA A 241 3.88 -10.61 4.80
C ALA A 241 2.88 -10.88 3.66
N GLY A 242 1.70 -10.27 3.74
CA GLY A 242 0.63 -10.49 2.76
C GLY A 242 1.01 -10.11 1.33
N LYS A 243 1.87 -9.10 1.15
CA LYS A 243 2.34 -8.67 -0.17
C LYS A 243 3.56 -9.50 -0.62
N THR A 244 4.50 -9.74 0.28
CA THR A 244 5.73 -10.48 0.01
C THR A 244 5.45 -11.97 -0.31
N PHE A 245 4.50 -12.58 0.38
CA PHE A 245 4.25 -14.04 0.30
C PHE A 245 2.87 -14.40 -0.26
N SER A 246 2.14 -13.48 -0.92
CA SER A 246 0.78 -13.73 -1.44
C SER A 246 -0.21 -14.26 -0.39
N THR A 247 -0.06 -13.86 0.87
CA THR A 247 -0.88 -14.28 2.01
C THR A 247 -1.67 -13.13 2.61
N THR A 248 -2.30 -12.31 1.77
CA THR A 248 -2.97 -11.05 2.16
C THR A 248 -4.05 -11.25 3.23
N GLY A 249 -4.72 -12.41 3.25
CA GLY A 249 -5.75 -12.79 4.22
C GLY A 249 -5.21 -13.13 5.61
N TRP A 250 -3.91 -13.42 5.77
CA TRP A 250 -3.31 -13.74 7.07
C TRP A 250 -3.19 -12.52 7.98
N LYS A 251 -3.16 -11.32 7.39
CA LYS A 251 -3.08 -10.07 8.14
C LYS A 251 -1.88 -10.01 9.10
N ILE A 252 -0.72 -10.51 8.68
CA ILE A 252 0.55 -10.35 9.41
C ILE A 252 1.32 -9.19 8.76
N GLY A 253 1.57 -8.16 9.55
CA GLY A 253 2.40 -7.02 9.22
C GLY A 253 3.29 -6.66 10.40
N TRP A 254 4.10 -5.65 10.22
CA TRP A 254 4.97 -5.12 11.27
C TRP A 254 5.29 -3.65 11.03
N VAL A 255 5.73 -3.01 12.09
CA VAL A 255 6.38 -1.70 12.04
C VAL A 255 7.72 -1.79 12.75
N THR A 256 8.72 -1.15 12.15
CA THR A 256 10.08 -1.04 12.71
C THR A 256 10.49 0.43 12.83
N GLY A 257 11.31 0.75 13.80
CA GLY A 257 11.82 2.11 14.04
C GLY A 257 12.38 2.29 15.44
N PRO A 258 12.72 3.51 15.83
CA PRO A 258 13.26 3.81 17.16
C PRO A 258 12.33 3.33 18.28
N ARG A 259 12.91 2.87 19.37
CA ARG A 259 12.19 2.31 20.54
C ARG A 259 11.09 3.23 21.06
N GLU A 260 11.33 4.53 21.12
CA GLU A 260 10.38 5.51 21.63
C GLU A 260 9.12 5.58 20.74
N LEU A 261 9.29 5.59 19.42
CA LEU A 261 8.19 5.58 18.46
C LEU A 261 7.46 4.24 18.48
N ILE A 262 8.18 3.12 18.54
CA ILE A 262 7.58 1.78 18.68
C ILE A 262 6.76 1.67 19.95
N THR A 263 7.22 2.25 21.06
CA THR A 263 6.50 2.26 22.34
C THR A 263 5.17 3.04 22.21
N ALA A 264 5.18 4.18 21.53
CA ALA A 264 3.96 4.96 21.29
C ALA A 264 2.96 4.18 20.43
N VAL A 265 3.43 3.53 19.35
CA VAL A 265 2.57 2.70 18.49
C VAL A 265 2.00 1.50 19.27
N LEU A 266 2.82 0.80 20.07
CA LEU A 266 2.37 -0.32 20.90
C LEU A 266 1.31 0.08 21.90
N ALA A 267 1.43 1.24 22.54
CA ALA A 267 0.48 1.75 23.52
C ALA A 267 -0.95 1.88 22.94
N VAL A 268 -1.05 2.23 21.65
CA VAL A 268 -2.35 2.30 20.94
C VAL A 268 -2.75 0.94 20.38
N LYS A 269 -1.83 0.25 19.70
CA LYS A 269 -2.10 -1.03 19.03
C LYS A 269 -2.68 -2.09 19.96
N GLN A 270 -2.22 -2.15 21.19
CA GLN A 270 -2.72 -3.16 22.14
C GLN A 270 -4.21 -2.98 22.51
N PHE A 271 -4.82 -1.82 22.23
CA PHE A 271 -6.24 -1.56 22.44
C PHE A 271 -7.05 -1.52 21.13
N LEU A 272 -6.42 -1.74 19.97
CA LEU A 272 -7.10 -1.95 18.69
C LEU A 272 -7.46 -3.43 18.52
N THR A 273 -6.49 -4.27 18.16
CA THR A 273 -6.71 -5.71 18.00
C THR A 273 -6.00 -6.54 19.07
N TYR A 274 -5.19 -5.92 19.93
CA TYR A 274 -4.30 -6.55 20.90
C TYR A 274 -3.20 -7.34 20.19
N VAL A 275 -3.51 -8.55 19.71
CA VAL A 275 -2.59 -9.45 19.01
C VAL A 275 -3.35 -10.25 17.96
N SER A 276 -2.63 -10.83 16.98
CA SER A 276 -3.23 -11.66 15.96
C SER A 276 -2.28 -12.70 15.39
N GLY A 277 -2.86 -13.66 14.68
CA GLY A 277 -2.15 -14.54 13.76
C GLY A 277 -1.13 -15.48 14.38
N SER A 278 -1.36 -15.98 15.63
CA SER A 278 -0.43 -16.91 16.30
C SER A 278 0.10 -18.01 15.38
N PRO A 279 -0.75 -18.79 14.66
CA PRO A 279 -0.26 -19.85 13.80
C PRO A 279 0.57 -19.34 12.60
N PHE A 280 0.33 -18.10 12.18
CA PHE A 280 0.95 -17.53 10.98
C PHE A 280 2.30 -16.85 11.28
N GLN A 281 2.53 -16.39 12.52
CA GLN A 281 3.75 -15.64 12.84
C GLN A 281 5.01 -16.47 12.65
N GLY A 282 5.02 -17.74 13.09
CA GLY A 282 6.14 -18.66 12.88
C GLY A 282 6.36 -19.00 11.40
N ALA A 283 5.27 -19.16 10.65
CA ALA A 283 5.33 -19.39 9.21
C ALA A 283 5.91 -18.19 8.44
N VAL A 284 5.53 -16.97 8.84
CA VAL A 284 6.10 -15.73 8.26
C VAL A 284 7.58 -15.60 8.63
N ALA A 285 7.97 -15.93 9.85
CA ALA A 285 9.39 -15.95 10.26
C ALA A 285 10.22 -16.89 9.37
N LEU A 286 9.71 -18.09 9.08
CA LEU A 286 10.34 -19.01 8.12
C LEU A 286 10.42 -18.40 6.73
N GLY A 287 9.35 -17.76 6.26
CA GLY A 287 9.30 -17.09 4.96
C GLY A 287 10.35 -15.98 4.82
N LEU A 288 10.55 -15.16 5.85
CA LEU A 288 11.57 -14.09 5.85
C LEU A 288 13.00 -14.65 5.76
N GLY A 289 13.21 -15.91 6.16
CA GLY A 289 14.46 -16.64 6.02
C GLY A 289 14.70 -17.31 4.67
N LEU A 290 13.75 -17.26 3.73
CA LEU A 290 13.93 -17.86 2.40
C LEU A 290 15.15 -17.28 1.65
N PRO A 291 15.76 -18.05 0.72
CA PRO A 291 16.90 -17.57 -0.06
C PRO A 291 16.59 -16.29 -0.86
N ASP A 292 17.61 -15.48 -1.16
CA ASP A 292 17.47 -14.27 -2.01
C ASP A 292 16.80 -14.55 -3.35
N ALA A 293 17.06 -15.75 -3.91
CA ALA A 293 16.46 -16.19 -5.15
C ALA A 293 14.91 -16.23 -5.12
N PHE A 294 14.31 -16.45 -3.95
CA PHE A 294 12.85 -16.37 -3.81
C PHE A 294 12.36 -14.94 -4.07
N PHE A 295 12.95 -13.95 -3.40
CA PHE A 295 12.54 -12.55 -3.49
C PHE A 295 12.82 -11.98 -4.88
N THR A 296 14.00 -12.25 -5.44
CA THR A 296 14.36 -11.81 -6.79
C THR A 296 13.51 -12.48 -7.86
N GLY A 297 13.20 -13.78 -7.71
CA GLY A 297 12.32 -14.51 -8.62
C GLY A 297 10.87 -13.99 -8.60
N ALA A 298 10.35 -13.64 -7.43
CA ALA A 298 9.03 -13.02 -7.29
C ALA A 298 8.96 -11.67 -8.03
N ALA A 299 9.98 -10.81 -7.83
CA ALA A 299 10.08 -9.53 -8.53
C ALA A 299 10.18 -9.71 -10.05
N GLN A 300 11.01 -10.64 -10.55
CA GLN A 300 11.15 -10.94 -11.97
C GLN A 300 9.84 -11.47 -12.59
N THR A 301 9.13 -12.34 -11.89
CA THR A 301 7.83 -12.85 -12.33
C THR A 301 6.81 -11.74 -12.44
N LEU A 302 6.75 -10.83 -11.44
CA LEU A 302 5.85 -9.68 -11.49
C LEU A 302 6.24 -8.67 -12.57
N ALA A 303 7.52 -8.47 -12.84
CA ALA A 303 7.98 -7.63 -13.96
C ALA A 303 7.47 -8.18 -15.29
N ALA A 304 7.57 -9.49 -15.53
CA ALA A 304 7.04 -10.11 -16.73
C ALA A 304 5.51 -9.98 -16.86
N LYS A 305 4.77 -10.14 -15.75
CA LYS A 305 3.31 -9.91 -15.69
C LYS A 305 2.95 -8.45 -15.99
N LYS A 306 3.70 -7.49 -15.43
CA LYS A 306 3.57 -6.06 -15.74
C LYS A 306 3.78 -5.79 -17.22
N ASP A 307 4.85 -6.34 -17.82
CA ASP A 307 5.18 -6.12 -19.24
C ASP A 307 4.10 -6.68 -20.16
N LEU A 308 3.57 -7.88 -19.86
CA LEU A 308 2.45 -8.48 -20.59
C LEU A 308 1.22 -7.55 -20.57
N LEU A 309 0.80 -7.12 -19.40
CA LEU A 309 -0.40 -6.27 -19.27
C LEU A 309 -0.17 -4.89 -19.88
N SER A 310 0.98 -4.25 -19.65
CA SER A 310 1.33 -2.93 -20.18
C SER A 310 1.35 -2.93 -21.71
N THR A 311 1.94 -3.97 -22.32
CA THR A 311 1.95 -4.15 -23.78
C THR A 311 0.52 -4.31 -24.32
N GLY A 312 -0.32 -5.12 -23.65
CA GLY A 312 -1.72 -5.29 -24.03
C GLY A 312 -2.54 -4.00 -23.93
N LEU A 313 -2.36 -3.22 -22.89
CA LEU A 313 -3.02 -1.92 -22.70
C LEU A 313 -2.58 -0.91 -23.78
N ALA A 314 -1.29 -0.82 -24.06
CA ALA A 314 -0.77 0.06 -25.11
C ALA A 314 -1.30 -0.33 -26.50
N ALA A 315 -1.34 -1.64 -26.81
CA ALA A 315 -1.92 -2.14 -28.05
C ALA A 315 -3.43 -1.88 -28.16
N ALA A 316 -4.14 -1.82 -27.05
CA ALA A 316 -5.54 -1.43 -26.99
C ALA A 316 -5.77 0.08 -27.15
N GLY A 317 -4.72 0.90 -27.15
CA GLY A 317 -4.78 2.35 -27.37
C GLY A 317 -4.69 3.21 -26.11
N PHE A 318 -4.45 2.63 -24.95
CA PHE A 318 -4.23 3.39 -23.70
C PHE A 318 -2.86 4.08 -23.69
N GLY A 319 -2.79 5.23 -23.05
CA GLY A 319 -1.52 5.85 -22.66
C GLY A 319 -0.98 5.22 -21.37
N VAL A 320 -0.04 4.26 -21.48
CA VAL A 320 0.44 3.49 -20.32
C VAL A 320 1.55 4.24 -19.59
N ALA A 321 1.37 4.46 -18.29
CA ALA A 321 2.38 5.06 -17.44
C ALA A 321 3.47 4.04 -17.04
N PRO A 322 4.75 4.48 -16.86
CA PRO A 322 5.79 3.61 -16.36
C PRO A 322 5.50 3.14 -14.92
N SER A 323 5.80 1.87 -14.64
CA SER A 323 5.68 1.28 -13.30
C SER A 323 6.98 0.53 -12.99
N SER A 324 7.63 0.90 -11.87
CA SER A 324 8.90 0.34 -11.42
C SER A 324 8.77 -0.56 -10.19
N GLY A 325 7.55 -0.73 -9.67
CA GLY A 325 7.32 -1.59 -8.51
C GLY A 325 5.84 -1.80 -8.17
N GLY A 326 5.60 -2.64 -7.17
CA GLY A 326 4.25 -2.95 -6.68
C GLY A 326 3.47 -3.91 -7.57
N TYR A 327 2.13 -3.73 -7.59
CA TYR A 327 1.18 -4.63 -8.24
C TYR A 327 0.40 -3.97 -9.37
N PHE A 328 0.66 -2.69 -9.67
CA PHE A 328 -0.25 -1.89 -10.47
C PHE A 328 0.43 -1.16 -11.63
N VAL A 329 -0.31 -1.03 -12.70
CA VAL A 329 -0.03 -0.11 -13.80
C VAL A 329 -1.19 0.86 -13.93
N VAL A 330 -0.88 2.12 -14.17
CA VAL A 330 -1.85 3.16 -14.49
C VAL A 330 -1.85 3.40 -16.00
N ALA A 331 -3.04 3.52 -16.56
CA ALA A 331 -3.23 3.78 -17.98
C ALA A 331 -4.20 4.95 -18.18
N ASP A 332 -3.87 5.86 -19.08
CA ASP A 332 -4.71 6.98 -19.49
C ASP A 332 -5.68 6.54 -20.58
N ALA A 333 -6.96 6.76 -20.35
CA ALA A 333 -8.05 6.43 -21.26
C ALA A 333 -8.38 7.56 -22.25
N ALA A 334 -7.84 8.76 -22.06
CA ALA A 334 -8.10 9.91 -22.93
C ALA A 334 -7.78 9.63 -24.41
N PRO A 335 -6.71 8.90 -24.80
CA PRO A 335 -6.45 8.55 -26.20
C PRO A 335 -7.57 7.69 -26.84
N LEU A 336 -8.37 7.00 -26.02
CA LEU A 336 -9.53 6.21 -26.45
C LEU A 336 -10.84 7.01 -26.48
N GLY A 337 -10.78 8.31 -26.16
CA GLY A 337 -11.96 9.19 -26.10
C GLY A 337 -12.73 9.17 -24.78
N TYR A 338 -12.13 8.59 -23.71
CA TYR A 338 -12.71 8.57 -22.37
C TYR A 338 -12.01 9.59 -21.46
N ASP A 339 -12.68 10.71 -21.22
CA ASP A 339 -12.18 11.76 -20.30
C ASP A 339 -12.50 11.45 -18.83
N ASP A 340 -13.27 10.39 -18.56
CA ASP A 340 -13.69 9.96 -17.23
C ASP A 340 -13.42 8.46 -17.03
N GLY A 341 -12.43 8.16 -16.20
CA GLY A 341 -12.06 6.78 -15.84
C GLY A 341 -13.15 6.04 -15.06
N VAL A 342 -14.04 6.74 -14.35
CA VAL A 342 -15.19 6.11 -13.67
C VAL A 342 -16.16 5.57 -14.69
N GLU A 343 -16.47 6.37 -15.71
CA GLU A 343 -17.34 5.95 -16.81
C GLU A 343 -16.75 4.75 -17.56
N LEU A 344 -15.46 4.83 -17.92
CA LEU A 344 -14.80 3.71 -18.56
C LEU A 344 -14.78 2.45 -17.69
N CYS A 345 -14.45 2.55 -16.40
CA CYS A 345 -14.42 1.38 -15.52
C CYS A 345 -15.76 0.66 -15.42
N ARG A 346 -16.88 1.38 -15.54
CA ARG A 346 -18.23 0.80 -15.59
C ARG A 346 -18.53 0.12 -16.92
N ALA A 347 -17.96 0.61 -18.02
CA ALA A 347 -18.16 0.07 -19.37
C ALA A 347 -17.18 -1.09 -19.71
N LEU A 348 -16.02 -1.15 -19.07
CA LEU A 348 -14.96 -2.13 -19.36
C LEU A 348 -15.42 -3.60 -19.35
N PRO A 349 -16.32 -4.06 -18.45
CA PRO A 349 -16.82 -5.43 -18.49
C PRO A 349 -17.47 -5.80 -19.82
N ASP A 350 -18.28 -4.90 -20.39
CA ASP A 350 -18.97 -5.12 -21.65
C ASP A 350 -18.01 -4.94 -22.86
N LEU A 351 -17.12 -3.98 -22.80
CA LEU A 351 -16.17 -3.66 -23.88
C LEU A 351 -15.05 -4.71 -23.99
N ALA A 352 -14.48 -5.10 -22.85
CA ALA A 352 -13.26 -5.90 -22.79
C ALA A 352 -13.36 -7.17 -21.91
N GLY A 353 -14.44 -7.34 -21.14
CA GLY A 353 -14.54 -8.43 -20.18
C GLY A 353 -13.56 -8.26 -19.00
N VAL A 354 -13.21 -7.04 -18.65
CA VAL A 354 -12.23 -6.69 -17.62
C VAL A 354 -12.83 -5.68 -16.63
N VAL A 355 -12.46 -5.77 -15.36
CA VAL A 355 -12.76 -4.76 -14.35
C VAL A 355 -11.45 -4.11 -13.88
N ALA A 356 -11.46 -2.78 -13.78
CA ALA A 356 -10.36 -1.96 -13.29
C ALA A 356 -10.88 -0.92 -12.28
N VAL A 357 -10.02 -0.04 -11.77
CA VAL A 357 -10.41 0.98 -10.78
C VAL A 357 -9.96 2.36 -11.27
N PRO A 358 -10.83 3.39 -11.24
CA PRO A 358 -10.45 4.74 -11.63
C PRO A 358 -9.45 5.32 -10.61
N VAL A 359 -8.41 5.99 -11.11
CA VAL A 359 -7.36 6.58 -10.24
C VAL A 359 -7.92 7.71 -9.38
N SER A 360 -8.95 8.42 -9.86
CA SER A 360 -9.65 9.46 -9.10
C SER A 360 -10.23 8.97 -7.75
N ALA A 361 -10.49 7.66 -7.62
CA ALA A 361 -10.92 7.05 -6.35
C ALA A 361 -9.82 6.98 -5.27
N PHE A 362 -8.59 7.27 -5.63
CA PHE A 362 -7.43 7.35 -4.72
C PHE A 362 -7.05 8.81 -4.41
N CYS A 363 -7.94 9.76 -4.70
CA CYS A 363 -7.72 11.18 -4.51
C CYS A 363 -8.79 11.76 -3.61
N ARG A 364 -8.47 12.84 -2.90
CA ARG A 364 -9.51 13.70 -2.36
C ARG A 364 -10.28 14.36 -3.52
N PRO A 365 -11.55 14.72 -3.35
CA PRO A 365 -12.35 15.32 -4.44
C PRO A 365 -11.68 16.55 -5.10
N GLU A 366 -11.03 17.40 -4.30
CA GLU A 366 -10.32 18.59 -4.76
C GLU A 366 -9.04 18.30 -5.56
N ASP A 367 -8.45 17.12 -5.38
CA ASP A 367 -7.21 16.69 -6.03
C ASP A 367 -7.44 15.79 -7.25
N ALA A 368 -8.69 15.38 -7.52
CA ALA A 368 -9.01 14.32 -8.47
C ALA A 368 -8.90 14.75 -9.95
N ALA A 369 -9.03 16.04 -10.25
CA ALA A 369 -9.10 16.55 -11.62
C ALA A 369 -7.94 16.13 -12.55
N PRO A 370 -6.66 16.16 -12.11
CA PRO A 370 -5.53 15.73 -12.96
C PRO A 370 -5.50 14.22 -13.26
N TYR A 371 -6.28 13.41 -12.54
CA TYR A 371 -6.28 11.95 -12.65
C TYR A 371 -7.60 11.40 -13.21
N ARG A 372 -8.45 12.30 -13.74
CA ARG A 372 -9.84 11.96 -14.10
C ARG A 372 -9.92 10.87 -15.18
N SER A 373 -9.06 10.92 -16.20
CA SER A 373 -9.01 9.92 -17.28
C SER A 373 -8.21 8.66 -16.96
N LEU A 374 -7.55 8.63 -15.79
CA LEU A 374 -6.62 7.56 -15.45
C LEU A 374 -7.32 6.36 -14.81
N VAL A 375 -6.90 5.16 -15.20
CA VAL A 375 -7.41 3.89 -14.71
C VAL A 375 -6.25 3.02 -14.22
N ARG A 376 -6.43 2.39 -13.04
CA ARG A 376 -5.46 1.47 -12.45
C ARG A 376 -5.83 0.03 -12.74
N PHE A 377 -4.86 -0.76 -13.20
CA PHE A 377 -4.96 -2.20 -13.44
C PHE A 377 -3.96 -2.96 -12.56
N ALA A 378 -4.39 -4.07 -11.95
CA ALA A 378 -3.54 -4.94 -11.16
C ALA A 378 -2.99 -6.08 -12.04
N PHE A 379 -1.66 -6.28 -12.02
CA PHE A 379 -1.01 -7.37 -12.74
C PHE A 379 -0.56 -8.54 -11.84
N CYS A 380 -0.91 -8.53 -10.57
CA CYS A 380 -0.61 -9.60 -9.61
C CYS A 380 -1.55 -10.82 -9.77
N LYS A 381 -1.84 -11.20 -11.00
CA LYS A 381 -2.69 -12.35 -11.36
C LYS A 381 -1.87 -13.42 -12.09
N ARG A 382 -2.42 -14.64 -12.19
CA ARG A 382 -1.79 -15.69 -13.01
C ARG A 382 -1.67 -15.26 -14.47
N PHE A 383 -0.67 -15.77 -15.17
CA PHE A 383 -0.43 -15.41 -16.56
C PHE A 383 -1.65 -15.66 -17.44
N GLU A 384 -2.35 -16.80 -17.29
CA GLU A 384 -3.54 -17.15 -18.07
C GLU A 384 -4.68 -16.15 -17.88
N VAL A 385 -4.80 -15.60 -16.67
CA VAL A 385 -5.80 -14.56 -16.34
C VAL A 385 -5.43 -13.25 -17.01
N LEU A 386 -4.16 -12.87 -17.01
CA LEU A 386 -3.67 -11.67 -17.70
C LEU A 386 -3.77 -11.81 -19.22
N GLU A 387 -3.44 -12.96 -19.79
CA GLU A 387 -3.59 -13.25 -21.23
C GLU A 387 -5.06 -13.12 -21.66
N THR A 388 -5.99 -13.66 -20.86
CA THR A 388 -7.44 -13.51 -21.09
C THR A 388 -7.85 -12.04 -21.06
N ALA A 389 -7.36 -11.26 -20.10
CA ALA A 389 -7.64 -9.84 -20.00
C ALA A 389 -7.08 -9.06 -21.21
N VAL A 390 -5.84 -9.34 -21.61
CA VAL A 390 -5.19 -8.71 -22.77
C VAL A 390 -5.95 -9.02 -24.06
N ALA A 391 -6.37 -10.29 -24.25
CA ALA A 391 -7.22 -10.67 -25.41
C ALA A 391 -8.57 -9.93 -25.40
N GLY A 392 -9.13 -9.68 -24.21
CA GLY A 392 -10.34 -8.88 -24.06
C GLY A 392 -10.11 -7.42 -24.43
N LEU A 393 -9.05 -6.79 -23.90
CA LEU A 393 -8.67 -5.41 -24.17
C LEU A 393 -8.40 -5.15 -25.67
N ALA A 394 -7.83 -6.13 -26.38
CA ALA A 394 -7.59 -6.02 -27.83
C ALA A 394 -8.86 -5.76 -28.65
N ARG A 395 -10.06 -6.04 -28.12
CA ARG A 395 -11.32 -5.71 -28.79
C ARG A 395 -11.62 -4.21 -28.82
N MET A 396 -10.99 -3.44 -27.92
CA MET A 396 -11.18 -1.97 -27.86
C MET A 396 -10.40 -1.24 -28.95
N ALA A 397 -9.37 -1.86 -29.52
CA ALA A 397 -8.55 -1.29 -30.61
C ALA A 397 -9.24 -1.27 -31.99
N ARG A 398 -10.53 -1.67 -32.08
CA ARG A 398 -11.27 -1.82 -33.35
C ARG A 398 -12.24 -0.69 -33.60
#